data_8d8f43382d96ff461fe67d78c9ffed72
#
_entry.id   8d8f43382d96ff461fe67d78c9ffed72
#
_cell.length_a   1.000
_cell.length_b   1.000
_cell.length_c   1.000
_cell.angle_alpha   90.00
_cell.angle_beta   90.00
_cell.angle_gamma   90.00
#
_symmetry.space_group_name_H-M   'P 1'
#
loop_
_entity.id
_entity.type
_entity.pdbx_description
1 polymer ?
#
loop_
_entity_poly.entity_id
_entity_poly.type
_entity_poly.pdbx_seq_one_letter_code
_entity_poly.pdbx_strand_id
1 'polypeptide(L)'
;MIQPAERLNLVSEYYFSRKLKEVAQLNAEGKDIISLAIGSPDMPPSPQTIEKLCEVAHNASAHGYQPTMGTPELREAMAEFYKRWYDVDLDPKTEIQPLIGSKEGILHVTLAFVNPGDEVLVPNPGYPTYTSLSKILGAKIVNYNLR
;
A
#
# COMPACT_ATOMS: atom_id res chain seq x y z
N MET A 1 24.22 20.88 -12.03
CA MET A 1 22.80 20.49 -11.87
C MET A 1 22.76 19.10 -11.24
N ILE A 2 21.89 18.87 -10.28
CA ILE A 2 21.68 17.54 -9.69
C ILE A 2 20.84 16.73 -10.67
N GLN A 3 21.30 15.53 -11.02
CA GLN A 3 20.59 14.61 -11.91
C GLN A 3 19.86 13.56 -11.06
N PRO A 4 18.62 13.18 -11.43
CA PRO A 4 17.93 12.05 -10.82
C PRO A 4 18.70 10.74 -11.02
N ALA A 5 18.49 9.77 -10.12
CA ALA A 5 19.08 8.45 -10.30
C ALA A 5 18.51 7.76 -11.56
N GLU A 6 19.36 7.07 -12.32
CA GLU A 6 19.01 6.42 -13.59
C GLU A 6 17.84 5.45 -13.46
N ARG A 7 17.72 4.78 -12.30
CA ARG A 7 16.61 3.87 -12.01
C ARG A 7 15.23 4.50 -12.11
N LEU A 8 15.11 5.83 -11.97
CA LEU A 8 13.84 6.54 -12.11
C LEU A 8 13.38 6.64 -13.57
N ASN A 9 14.28 6.46 -14.54
CA ASN A 9 13.92 6.38 -15.96
C ASN A 9 13.19 5.06 -16.31
N LEU A 10 13.23 4.06 -15.40
CA LEU A 10 12.57 2.76 -15.60
C LEU A 10 11.09 2.77 -15.21
N VAL A 11 10.63 3.83 -14.58
CA VAL A 11 9.22 4.00 -14.15
C VAL A 11 8.62 5.25 -14.80
N SER A 12 7.36 5.14 -15.17
CA SER A 12 6.58 6.25 -15.70
C SER A 12 5.61 6.79 -14.66
N GLU A 13 5.03 7.96 -14.93
CA GLU A 13 3.93 8.49 -14.12
C GLU A 13 2.84 7.42 -13.95
N TYR A 14 2.31 7.33 -12.74
CA TYR A 14 1.27 6.37 -12.41
C TYR A 14 0.04 6.56 -13.31
N TYR A 15 -0.33 5.51 -14.05
CA TYR A 15 -1.38 5.55 -15.07
C TYR A 15 -2.68 6.19 -14.57
N PHE A 16 -3.15 5.77 -13.38
CA PHE A 16 -4.39 6.30 -12.82
C PHE A 16 -4.30 7.77 -12.45
N SER A 17 -3.14 8.28 -11.98
CA SER A 17 -2.95 9.70 -11.72
C SER A 17 -3.20 10.54 -12.97
N ARG A 18 -2.64 10.11 -14.11
CA ARG A 18 -2.85 10.76 -15.40
C ARG A 18 -4.31 10.70 -15.84
N LYS A 19 -4.95 9.53 -15.70
CA LYS A 19 -6.35 9.36 -16.10
C LYS A 19 -7.33 10.14 -15.23
N LEU A 20 -7.08 10.27 -13.94
CA LEU A 20 -7.89 11.12 -13.06
C LEU A 20 -7.78 12.60 -13.43
N LYS A 21 -6.59 13.08 -13.79
CA LYS A 21 -6.42 14.45 -14.30
C LYS A 21 -7.21 14.68 -15.59
N GLU A 22 -7.15 13.73 -16.51
CA GLU A 22 -7.90 13.77 -17.77
C GLU A 22 -9.42 13.81 -17.53
N VAL A 23 -9.96 12.95 -16.66
CA VAL A 23 -11.38 12.94 -16.29
C VAL A 23 -11.79 14.26 -15.63
N ALA A 24 -10.96 14.77 -14.70
CA ALA A 24 -11.24 16.06 -14.05
C ALA A 24 -11.30 17.21 -15.06
N GLN A 25 -10.40 17.25 -16.04
CA GLN A 25 -10.42 18.24 -17.10
C GLN A 25 -11.67 18.12 -17.96
N LEU A 26 -12.01 16.91 -18.40
CA LEU A 26 -13.22 16.67 -19.22
C LEU A 26 -14.50 17.06 -18.47
N ASN A 27 -14.56 16.82 -17.16
CA ASN A 27 -15.70 17.25 -16.35
C ASN A 27 -15.75 18.77 -16.18
N ALA A 28 -14.60 19.44 -16.08
CA ALA A 28 -14.55 20.91 -16.10
C ALA A 28 -15.03 21.50 -17.43
N GLU A 29 -14.90 20.75 -18.53
CA GLU A 29 -15.42 21.08 -19.87
C GLU A 29 -16.92 20.71 -20.04
N GLY A 30 -17.58 20.21 -18.97
CA GLY A 30 -19.02 19.87 -18.99
C GLY A 30 -19.34 18.48 -19.57
N LYS A 31 -18.39 17.54 -19.64
CA LYS A 31 -18.62 16.20 -20.17
C LYS A 31 -19.38 15.26 -19.24
N ASP A 32 -19.46 15.59 -17.94
CA ASP A 32 -20.18 14.81 -16.89
C ASP A 32 -19.78 13.31 -16.87
N ILE A 33 -18.48 13.06 -16.84
CA ILE A 33 -17.92 11.69 -16.86
C ILE A 33 -17.98 11.09 -15.46
N ILE A 34 -18.64 9.95 -15.31
CA ILE A 34 -18.62 9.12 -14.10
C ILE A 34 -17.38 8.21 -14.16
N SER A 35 -16.44 8.43 -13.22
CA SER A 35 -15.20 7.64 -13.16
C SER A 35 -15.41 6.35 -12.38
N LEU A 36 -15.17 5.21 -13.01
CA LEU A 36 -15.09 3.88 -12.39
C LEU A 36 -13.64 3.39 -12.27
N ALA A 37 -12.66 4.29 -12.42
CA ALA A 37 -11.24 3.92 -12.50
C ALA A 37 -10.63 3.55 -11.15
N ILE A 38 -11.12 4.09 -10.05
CA ILE A 38 -10.59 3.82 -8.70
C ILE A 38 -11.75 3.43 -7.79
N GLY A 39 -11.64 2.25 -7.19
CA GLY A 39 -12.50 1.84 -6.09
C GLY A 39 -12.07 2.55 -4.80
N SER A 40 -12.83 3.53 -4.37
CA SER A 40 -12.66 4.18 -3.08
C SER A 40 -13.87 3.87 -2.20
N PRO A 41 -13.67 3.52 -0.92
CA PRO A 41 -14.80 3.41 0.01
C PRO A 41 -15.60 4.73 0.03
N ASP A 42 -16.89 4.65 -0.11
CA ASP A 42 -17.83 5.79 -0.07
C ASP A 42 -18.50 5.96 1.29
N MET A 43 -18.43 4.93 2.13
CA MET A 43 -18.97 4.93 3.48
C MET A 43 -17.89 5.34 4.50
N PRO A 44 -18.25 6.17 5.50
CA PRO A 44 -17.34 6.46 6.60
C PRO A 44 -17.09 5.21 7.46
N PRO A 45 -16.00 5.18 8.26
CA PRO A 45 -15.81 4.17 9.30
C PRO A 45 -17.00 4.16 10.27
N SER A 46 -17.16 3.07 11.04
CA SER A 46 -18.21 3.01 12.05
C SER A 46 -18.07 4.15 13.07
N PRO A 47 -19.21 4.68 13.62
CA PRO A 47 -19.15 5.71 14.65
C PRO A 47 -18.23 5.32 15.82
N GLN A 48 -18.28 4.08 16.26
CA GLN A 48 -17.45 3.57 17.36
C GLN A 48 -15.94 3.68 17.04
N THR A 49 -15.55 3.44 15.78
CA THR A 49 -14.15 3.60 15.35
C THR A 49 -13.73 5.06 15.43
N ILE A 50 -14.59 5.97 14.98
CA ILE A 50 -14.33 7.42 15.02
C ILE A 50 -14.23 7.92 16.45
N GLU A 51 -15.18 7.54 17.30
CA GLU A 51 -15.21 7.91 18.72
C GLU A 51 -13.95 7.41 19.44
N LYS A 52 -13.53 6.16 19.18
CA LYS A 52 -12.31 5.60 19.77
C LYS A 52 -11.05 6.33 19.32
N LEU A 53 -10.98 6.71 18.04
CA LEU A 53 -9.87 7.53 17.53
C LEU A 53 -9.82 8.89 18.25
N CYS A 54 -10.96 9.56 18.43
CA CYS A 54 -11.04 10.83 19.14
C CYS A 54 -10.65 10.69 20.62
N GLU A 55 -11.13 9.65 21.30
CA GLU A 55 -10.77 9.34 22.68
C GLU A 55 -9.26 9.20 22.85
N VAL A 56 -8.63 8.38 22.00
CA VAL A 56 -7.18 8.15 22.06
C VAL A 56 -6.41 9.42 21.69
N ALA A 57 -6.89 10.22 20.73
CA ALA A 57 -6.25 11.47 20.37
C ALA A 57 -6.23 12.53 21.49
N HIS A 58 -7.15 12.45 22.44
CA HIS A 58 -7.15 13.31 23.64
C HIS A 58 -6.18 12.82 24.73
N ASN A 59 -5.65 11.61 24.61
CA ASN A 59 -4.68 11.08 25.57
C ASN A 59 -3.28 11.64 25.29
N ALA A 60 -2.79 12.51 26.16
CA ALA A 60 -1.47 13.14 26.01
C ALA A 60 -0.31 12.14 25.87
N SER A 61 -0.42 10.94 26.41
CA SER A 61 0.60 9.90 26.30
C SER A 61 0.62 9.17 24.94
N ALA A 62 -0.41 9.33 24.12
CA ALA A 62 -0.52 8.67 22.82
C ALA A 62 0.31 9.34 21.70
N HIS A 63 0.91 10.50 21.98
CA HIS A 63 1.62 11.30 20.96
C HIS A 63 3.14 11.15 20.98
N GLY A 64 3.65 10.26 21.82
CA GLY A 64 5.09 10.01 21.91
C GLY A 64 5.66 9.25 20.71
N TYR A 65 6.98 9.22 20.60
CA TYR A 65 7.67 8.38 19.61
C TYR A 65 7.36 6.90 19.87
N GLN A 66 6.96 6.20 18.83
CA GLN A 66 6.55 4.80 18.91
C GLN A 66 7.66 3.85 18.47
N PRO A 67 7.66 2.59 18.94
CA PRO A 67 8.57 1.57 18.47
C PRO A 67 8.44 1.34 16.94
N THR A 68 9.55 1.10 16.28
CA THR A 68 9.57 0.83 14.82
C THR A 68 8.74 -0.39 14.41
N MET A 69 8.57 -1.34 15.33
CA MET A 69 7.72 -2.52 15.14
C MET A 69 6.23 -2.27 15.40
N GLY A 70 5.84 -1.04 15.72
CA GLY A 70 4.49 -0.72 16.19
C GLY A 70 4.26 -1.04 17.66
N THR A 71 3.18 -0.50 18.24
CA THR A 71 2.84 -0.76 19.63
C THR A 71 2.44 -2.21 19.87
N PRO A 72 2.71 -2.77 21.07
CA PRO A 72 2.25 -4.13 21.41
C PRO A 72 0.75 -4.30 21.23
N GLU A 73 -0.05 -3.33 21.67
CA GLU A 73 -1.52 -3.36 21.60
C GLU A 73 -2.02 -3.46 20.16
N LEU A 74 -1.40 -2.73 19.22
CA LEU A 74 -1.76 -2.82 17.80
C LEU A 74 -1.46 -4.21 17.24
N ARG A 75 -0.29 -4.76 17.56
CA ARG A 75 0.11 -6.09 17.07
C ARG A 75 -0.73 -7.20 17.67
N GLU A 76 -1.08 -7.11 18.95
CA GLU A 76 -2.01 -8.03 19.62
C GLU A 76 -3.39 -7.98 18.97
N ALA A 77 -3.94 -6.78 18.73
CA ALA A 77 -5.22 -6.62 18.05
C ALA A 77 -5.20 -7.19 16.60
N MET A 78 -4.07 -7.05 15.89
CA MET A 78 -3.90 -7.67 14.58
C MET A 78 -3.88 -9.21 14.67
N ALA A 79 -3.17 -9.79 15.66
CA ALA A 79 -3.16 -11.24 15.88
C ALA A 79 -4.57 -11.77 16.19
N GLU A 80 -5.30 -11.11 17.08
CA GLU A 80 -6.69 -11.43 17.40
C GLU A 80 -7.61 -11.36 16.18
N PHE A 81 -7.44 -10.34 15.33
CA PHE A 81 -8.17 -10.20 14.07
C PHE A 81 -7.94 -11.39 13.15
N TYR A 82 -6.68 -11.78 12.93
CA TYR A 82 -6.34 -12.93 12.08
C TYR A 82 -6.86 -14.25 12.66
N LYS A 83 -6.76 -14.43 13.98
CA LYS A 83 -7.34 -15.61 14.65
C LYS A 83 -8.84 -15.67 14.47
N ARG A 84 -9.53 -14.55 14.71
CA ARG A 84 -10.99 -14.49 14.68
C ARG A 84 -11.59 -14.73 13.29
N TRP A 85 -10.99 -14.14 12.26
CA TRP A 85 -11.59 -14.10 10.92
C TRP A 85 -11.03 -15.15 9.96
N TYR A 86 -9.82 -15.61 10.19
CA TYR A 86 -9.11 -16.53 9.29
C TYR A 86 -8.65 -17.82 9.97
N ASP A 87 -8.85 -17.96 11.28
CA ASP A 87 -8.34 -19.06 12.11
C ASP A 87 -6.82 -19.26 11.98
N VAL A 88 -6.10 -18.15 11.87
CA VAL A 88 -4.63 -18.12 11.81
C VAL A 88 -4.09 -17.61 13.14
N ASP A 89 -3.25 -18.42 13.79
CA ASP A 89 -2.52 -18.05 14.99
C ASP A 89 -1.21 -17.35 14.59
N LEU A 90 -0.99 -16.12 15.08
CA LEU A 90 0.22 -15.34 14.84
C LEU A 90 0.80 -14.89 16.18
N ASP A 91 2.12 -15.01 16.35
CA ASP A 91 2.81 -14.38 17.47
C ASP A 91 2.92 -12.87 17.25
N PRO A 92 2.24 -12.04 18.06
CA PRO A 92 2.28 -10.59 17.89
C PRO A 92 3.68 -9.99 18.05
N LYS A 93 4.63 -10.71 18.66
CA LYS A 93 5.99 -10.22 18.90
C LYS A 93 6.91 -10.41 17.70
N THR A 94 6.71 -11.47 16.91
CA THR A 94 7.66 -11.89 15.88
C THR A 94 7.08 -12.03 14.49
N GLU A 95 5.74 -12.17 14.35
CA GLU A 95 5.10 -12.47 13.08
C GLU A 95 4.20 -11.34 12.54
N ILE A 96 4.17 -10.19 13.23
CA ILE A 96 3.35 -9.05 12.81
C ILE A 96 4.21 -7.78 12.68
N GLN A 97 4.19 -7.18 11.50
CA GLN A 97 4.76 -5.88 11.22
C GLN A 97 3.66 -4.93 10.69
N PRO A 98 3.20 -3.97 11.49
CA PRO A 98 2.29 -2.92 11.03
C PRO A 98 2.91 -2.08 9.91
N LEU A 99 2.09 -1.70 8.94
CA LEU A 99 2.48 -0.93 7.76
C LEU A 99 1.52 0.25 7.57
N ILE A 100 1.99 1.33 6.94
CA ILE A 100 1.13 2.45 6.53
C ILE A 100 0.21 2.03 5.36
N GLY A 101 0.58 0.97 4.66
CA GLY A 101 -0.21 0.37 3.59
C GLY A 101 0.54 -0.75 2.91
N SER A 102 -0.18 -1.57 2.12
CA SER A 102 0.38 -2.75 1.47
C SER A 102 1.56 -2.46 0.52
N LYS A 103 1.60 -1.27 -0.09
CA LYS A 103 2.73 -0.85 -0.96
C LYS A 103 4.06 -0.81 -0.23
N GLU A 104 4.05 -0.32 1.01
CA GLU A 104 5.22 -0.31 1.87
C GLU A 104 5.70 -1.72 2.16
N GLY A 105 4.79 -2.63 2.51
CA GLY A 105 5.13 -4.03 2.76
C GLY A 105 5.71 -4.72 1.53
N ILE A 106 5.12 -4.51 0.35
CA ILE A 106 5.64 -5.04 -0.92
C ILE A 106 7.06 -4.53 -1.17
N LEU A 107 7.32 -3.23 -0.94
CA LEU A 107 8.66 -2.67 -1.07
C LEU A 107 9.65 -3.33 -0.11
N HIS A 108 9.30 -3.42 1.18
CA HIS A 108 10.18 -3.98 2.20
C HIS A 108 10.50 -5.46 1.94
N VAL A 109 9.49 -6.27 1.59
CA VAL A 109 9.71 -7.68 1.23
C VAL A 109 10.59 -7.80 -0.02
N THR A 110 10.33 -6.99 -1.05
CA THR A 110 11.14 -7.02 -2.27
C THR A 110 12.58 -6.60 -1.98
N LEU A 111 12.80 -5.56 -1.17
CA LEU A 111 14.14 -5.13 -0.76
C LEU A 111 14.89 -6.21 0.05
N ALA A 112 14.18 -6.97 0.87
CA ALA A 112 14.79 -7.98 1.73
C ALA A 112 15.19 -9.27 0.98
N PHE A 113 14.48 -9.62 -0.11
CA PHE A 113 14.60 -10.94 -0.73
C PHE A 113 14.96 -10.93 -2.22
N VAL A 114 14.94 -9.77 -2.89
CA VAL A 114 15.16 -9.69 -4.35
C VAL A 114 16.41 -8.88 -4.65
N ASN A 115 17.38 -9.51 -5.34
CA ASN A 115 18.57 -8.85 -5.85
C ASN A 115 18.37 -8.35 -7.29
N PRO A 116 19.19 -7.39 -7.76
CA PRO A 116 19.24 -7.06 -9.18
C PRO A 116 19.53 -8.30 -10.04
N GLY A 117 18.65 -8.53 -11.02
CA GLY A 117 18.75 -9.68 -11.94
C GLY A 117 17.92 -10.90 -11.54
N ASP A 118 17.40 -10.96 -10.30
CA ASP A 118 16.46 -12.02 -9.89
C ASP A 118 15.15 -11.92 -10.68
N GLU A 119 14.47 -13.05 -10.87
CA GLU A 119 13.19 -13.09 -11.59
C GLU A 119 12.02 -12.96 -10.63
N VAL A 120 11.09 -12.03 -10.94
CA VAL A 120 9.87 -11.81 -10.17
C VAL A 120 8.66 -12.10 -11.05
N LEU A 121 7.82 -13.05 -10.62
CA LEU A 121 6.56 -13.36 -11.29
C LEU A 121 5.52 -12.28 -10.99
N VAL A 122 5.00 -11.66 -12.05
CA VAL A 122 4.02 -10.56 -11.96
C VAL A 122 2.79 -10.89 -12.80
N PRO A 123 1.57 -10.78 -12.23
CA PRO A 123 0.35 -11.00 -13.00
C PRO A 123 0.17 -9.95 -14.10
N ASN A 124 -0.40 -10.36 -15.23
CA ASN A 124 -0.73 -9.47 -16.33
C ASN A 124 -2.18 -9.74 -16.81
N PRO A 125 -3.13 -8.81 -16.64
CA PRO A 125 -2.96 -7.51 -15.93
C PRO A 125 -2.73 -7.69 -14.43
N GLY A 126 -2.06 -6.72 -13.81
CA GLY A 126 -1.71 -6.77 -12.39
C GLY A 126 -1.58 -5.41 -11.73
N TYR A 127 -1.42 -5.43 -10.42
CA TYR A 127 -1.24 -4.21 -9.65
C TYR A 127 0.09 -3.53 -10.00
N PRO A 128 0.09 -2.25 -10.45
CA PRO A 128 1.28 -1.60 -11.00
C PRO A 128 2.47 -1.53 -10.03
N THR A 129 2.22 -1.64 -8.73
CA THR A 129 3.25 -1.60 -7.69
C THR A 129 4.26 -2.75 -7.86
N TYR A 130 3.81 -3.96 -8.19
CA TYR A 130 4.69 -5.11 -8.40
C TYR A 130 5.72 -4.84 -9.51
N THR A 131 5.22 -4.35 -10.66
CA THR A 131 6.07 -4.02 -11.79
C THR A 131 7.03 -2.86 -11.50
N SER A 132 6.53 -1.78 -10.90
CA SER A 132 7.32 -0.58 -10.64
C SER A 132 8.44 -0.84 -9.65
N LEU A 133 8.16 -1.53 -8.54
CA LEU A 133 9.17 -1.85 -7.54
C LEU A 133 10.23 -2.82 -8.07
N SER A 134 9.82 -3.86 -8.78
CA SER A 134 10.75 -4.80 -9.40
C SER A 134 11.71 -4.09 -10.36
N LYS A 135 11.22 -3.17 -11.18
CA LYS A 135 12.06 -2.36 -12.08
C LYS A 135 13.05 -1.47 -11.32
N ILE A 136 12.59 -0.75 -10.28
CA ILE A 136 13.45 0.14 -9.48
C ILE A 136 14.57 -0.64 -8.82
N LEU A 137 14.31 -1.87 -8.39
CA LEU A 137 15.27 -2.76 -7.73
C LEU A 137 16.13 -3.57 -8.71
N GLY A 138 15.92 -3.41 -10.01
CA GLY A 138 16.70 -4.08 -11.04
C GLY A 138 16.36 -5.55 -11.25
N ALA A 139 15.20 -6.01 -10.77
CA ALA A 139 14.74 -7.36 -11.00
C ALA A 139 14.18 -7.54 -12.42
N LYS A 140 14.25 -8.77 -12.92
CA LYS A 140 13.61 -9.17 -14.18
C LYS A 140 12.15 -9.53 -13.94
N ILE A 141 11.26 -8.93 -14.71
CA ILE A 141 9.83 -9.20 -14.63
C ILE A 141 9.47 -10.35 -15.55
N VAL A 142 8.90 -11.40 -14.99
CA VAL A 142 8.31 -12.51 -15.74
C VAL A 142 6.79 -12.43 -15.58
N ASN A 143 6.11 -12.07 -16.64
CA ASN A 143 4.65 -11.94 -16.61
C ASN A 143 3.96 -13.30 -16.75
N TYR A 144 2.90 -13.51 -15.98
CA TYR A 144 1.95 -14.58 -16.22
C TYR A 144 0.54 -13.99 -16.45
N ASN A 145 -0.21 -14.57 -17.39
CA ASN A 145 -1.54 -14.09 -17.72
C ASN A 145 -2.58 -14.71 -16.78
N LEU A 146 -3.48 -13.87 -16.28
CA LEU A 146 -4.69 -14.32 -15.59
C LEU A 146 -5.65 -14.89 -16.66
N ARG A 147 -6.27 -16.03 -16.35
CA ARG A 147 -7.26 -16.69 -17.21
C ARG A 147 -8.66 -16.41 -16.70
#